data_c085effc987df1f93f4eed56d916ef64
#
_entry.id   c085effc987df1f93f4eed56d916ef64
#
_cell.length_a   1.000
_cell.length_b   1.000
_cell.length_c   1.000
_cell.angle_alpha   90.00
_cell.angle_beta   90.00
_cell.angle_gamma   90.00
#
_symmetry.space_group_name_H-M   'P 1'
#
loop_
_entity.id
_entity.type
_entity.pdbx_description
1 polymer ?
#
loop_
_entity_poly.entity_id
_entity_poly.type
_entity_poly.pdbx_seq_one_letter_code
_entity_poly.pdbx_strand_id
1 'polypeptide(L)'
;PTLFSTSQAHHRFTTEEMDWGFTRFNEFRKLAVPLDKRTRPIIEDDQAVVSAFVRVLKDPTGVLWHNFINYDSKKETGYVGMKNQGATCYMNSLLQSLFFTNYFRRAVYQIPTENDIPTDSVAYALQRVFYQLQTSHQPVGTTELTKSFGWKSLDSFLQHDVQEFNRVLQEKLEIKMKGTAADGAINRLFVGKMKSFLRCVNVQYESARSEDFYDIQLNVKGMLNLEQSFWDYIQTEMLEGDNKYHAEGYGLQDAEKGVVFEKFPPVLHLQLKRFEYDLEKDMMVKI
;
A
#
# COMPACT_ATOMS: atom_id res chain seq x y z
N PRO A 1 10.02 -36.02 -7.30
CA PRO A 1 9.30 -35.04 -6.47
C PRO A 1 8.02 -35.66 -5.94
N THR A 2 7.79 -35.51 -4.65
CA THR A 2 6.60 -36.05 -4.01
C THR A 2 5.41 -35.17 -4.42
N LEU A 3 4.37 -35.76 -4.99
CA LEU A 3 3.12 -35.08 -5.25
C LEU A 3 2.39 -34.84 -3.94
N PHE A 4 1.83 -33.66 -3.81
CA PHE A 4 0.95 -33.35 -2.70
C PHE A 4 -0.21 -32.47 -3.17
N SER A 5 -1.33 -32.60 -2.50
CA SER A 5 -2.46 -31.70 -2.61
C SER A 5 -2.53 -30.88 -1.35
N THR A 6 -2.71 -29.57 -1.49
CA THR A 6 -2.81 -28.66 -0.34
C THR A 6 -4.08 -27.83 -0.41
N SER A 7 -4.66 -27.57 0.73
CA SER A 7 -5.76 -26.63 0.90
C SER A 7 -5.49 -25.77 2.14
N GLN A 8 -5.85 -24.49 2.06
CA GLN A 8 -5.72 -23.56 3.16
C GLN A 8 -7.11 -23.18 3.67
N ALA A 9 -7.22 -23.05 4.97
CA ALA A 9 -8.45 -22.69 5.63
C ALA A 9 -8.20 -21.76 6.81
N HIS A 10 -9.21 -20.97 7.10
CA HIS A 10 -9.32 -20.20 8.33
C HIS A 10 -10.66 -20.53 8.96
N HIS A 11 -10.68 -20.94 10.21
CA HIS A 11 -11.90 -21.23 10.93
C HIS A 11 -11.77 -20.91 12.42
N ARG A 12 -12.86 -20.47 13.03
CA ARG A 12 -12.97 -20.31 14.47
C ARG A 12 -13.81 -21.47 15.00
N PHE A 13 -13.17 -22.37 15.72
CA PHE A 13 -13.86 -23.44 16.40
C PHE A 13 -14.61 -22.92 17.63
N THR A 14 -15.87 -23.26 17.74
CA THR A 14 -16.75 -22.93 18.89
C THR A 14 -17.41 -24.21 19.40
N THR A 15 -18.16 -24.09 20.50
CA THR A 15 -18.94 -25.22 21.03
C THR A 15 -20.05 -25.68 20.07
N GLU A 16 -20.48 -24.79 19.16
CA GLU A 16 -21.50 -25.07 18.17
C GLU A 16 -20.92 -25.53 16.83
N GLU A 17 -19.68 -25.10 16.52
CA GLU A 17 -18.93 -25.46 15.31
C GLU A 17 -17.59 -26.08 15.69
N MET A 18 -17.62 -27.35 16.10
CA MET A 18 -16.44 -28.07 16.59
C MET A 18 -15.57 -28.67 15.50
N ASP A 19 -16.06 -28.77 14.30
CA ASP A 19 -15.35 -29.29 13.14
C ASP A 19 -15.50 -28.37 11.93
N TRP A 20 -14.51 -28.40 11.07
CA TRP A 20 -14.51 -27.67 9.82
C TRP A 20 -13.62 -28.35 8.79
N GLY A 21 -14.01 -28.32 7.52
CA GLY A 21 -13.24 -28.98 6.50
C GLY A 21 -13.72 -28.70 5.08
N PHE A 22 -13.15 -29.42 4.15
CA PHE A 22 -13.44 -29.32 2.73
C PHE A 22 -14.29 -30.51 2.30
N THR A 23 -15.45 -30.25 1.74
CA THR A 23 -16.32 -31.31 1.17
C THR A 23 -15.70 -32.00 -0.05
N ARG A 24 -14.73 -31.33 -0.72
CA ARG A 24 -13.99 -31.84 -1.86
C ARG A 24 -12.53 -31.46 -1.74
N PHE A 25 -11.79 -32.11 -0.86
CA PHE A 25 -10.36 -31.89 -0.71
C PHE A 25 -9.58 -32.36 -1.94
N ASN A 26 -9.93 -33.57 -2.43
CA ASN A 26 -9.38 -34.12 -3.68
C ASN A 26 -10.36 -35.17 -4.26
N GLU A 27 -10.25 -35.47 -5.55
CA GLU A 27 -10.98 -36.55 -6.17
C GLU A 27 -10.31 -37.89 -5.82
N PHE A 28 -11.06 -38.81 -5.23
CA PHE A 28 -10.53 -40.09 -4.80
C PHE A 28 -9.79 -40.87 -5.92
N ARG A 29 -10.33 -40.83 -7.14
CA ARG A 29 -9.70 -41.48 -8.30
C ARG A 29 -8.29 -40.89 -8.62
N LYS A 30 -8.06 -39.63 -8.34
CA LYS A 30 -6.78 -38.95 -8.58
C LYS A 30 -5.73 -39.25 -7.50
N LEU A 31 -6.13 -39.79 -6.36
CA LEU A 31 -5.19 -40.12 -5.30
C LEU A 31 -4.33 -41.33 -5.64
N ALA A 32 -4.90 -42.33 -6.38
CA ALA A 32 -4.24 -43.57 -6.77
C ALA A 32 -3.60 -43.53 -8.15
N VAL A 33 -3.74 -42.41 -8.89
CA VAL A 33 -3.20 -42.26 -10.25
C VAL A 33 -2.25 -41.04 -10.27
N PRO A 34 -1.07 -41.14 -10.90
CA PRO A 34 -0.16 -39.99 -11.06
C PRO A 34 -0.87 -38.85 -11.79
N LEU A 35 -0.73 -37.61 -11.28
CA LEU A 35 -1.33 -36.42 -11.88
C LEU A 35 -0.64 -35.99 -13.18
N ASP A 36 0.58 -36.42 -13.37
CA ASP A 36 1.36 -36.19 -14.60
C ASP A 36 2.38 -37.31 -14.82
N LYS A 37 3.09 -37.26 -15.95
CA LYS A 37 4.12 -38.25 -16.33
C LYS A 37 5.35 -38.30 -15.42
N ARG A 38 5.42 -37.45 -14.41
CA ARG A 38 6.65 -37.30 -13.58
C ARG A 38 6.65 -38.12 -12.32
N THR A 39 5.51 -38.87 -11.96
CA THR A 39 5.40 -38.98 -10.58
C THR A 39 4.61 -40.16 -10.08
N ARG A 40 4.80 -40.40 -8.84
CA ARG A 40 4.11 -41.36 -8.02
C ARG A 40 2.72 -40.84 -7.66
N PRO A 41 1.73 -41.69 -7.46
CA PRO A 41 0.42 -41.30 -6.93
C PRO A 41 0.57 -40.76 -5.50
N ILE A 42 -0.49 -40.13 -4.99
CA ILE A 42 -0.52 -39.65 -3.59
C ILE A 42 -0.67 -40.84 -2.62
N ILE A 43 -1.39 -41.88 -3.04
CA ILE A 43 -1.48 -43.12 -2.30
C ILE A 43 -0.54 -44.14 -2.95
N GLU A 44 0.45 -44.59 -2.18
CA GLU A 44 1.39 -45.65 -2.55
C GLU A 44 1.31 -46.78 -1.52
N ASP A 45 1.26 -48.03 -1.98
CA ASP A 45 1.19 -49.21 -1.11
C ASP A 45 0.10 -49.11 -0.03
N ASP A 46 -1.08 -48.64 -0.43
CA ASP A 46 -2.23 -48.37 0.45
C ASP A 46 -1.95 -47.34 1.57
N GLN A 47 -0.92 -46.55 1.43
CA GLN A 47 -0.52 -45.55 2.43
C GLN A 47 -0.50 -44.13 1.83
N ALA A 48 -0.88 -43.16 2.65
CA ALA A 48 -0.72 -41.74 2.37
C ALA A 48 -0.35 -41.00 3.63
N VAL A 49 0.38 -39.90 3.47
CA VAL A 49 0.73 -39.01 4.58
C VAL A 49 -0.19 -37.78 4.54
N VAL A 50 -0.88 -37.53 5.62
CA VAL A 50 -1.68 -36.33 5.84
C VAL A 50 -0.94 -35.43 6.84
N SER A 51 -0.62 -34.22 6.43
CA SER A 51 0.05 -33.25 7.31
C SER A 51 -0.87 -32.04 7.51
N ALA A 52 -1.04 -31.61 8.75
CA ALA A 52 -1.76 -30.40 9.10
C ALA A 52 -0.80 -29.40 9.75
N PHE A 53 -0.72 -28.21 9.18
CA PHE A 53 -0.02 -27.07 9.76
C PHE A 53 -1.06 -26.15 10.40
N VAL A 54 -1.07 -26.11 11.73
CA VAL A 54 -2.05 -25.34 12.50
C VAL A 54 -1.39 -24.14 13.13
N ARG A 55 -1.95 -22.95 12.86
CA ARG A 55 -1.57 -21.71 13.53
C ARG A 55 -2.76 -21.17 14.30
N VAL A 56 -2.62 -21.09 15.60
CA VAL A 56 -3.61 -20.44 16.47
C VAL A 56 -3.42 -18.93 16.39
N LEU A 57 -4.48 -18.22 15.98
CA LEU A 57 -4.50 -16.76 15.95
C LEU A 57 -5.15 -16.24 17.24
N LYS A 58 -4.52 -15.24 17.85
CA LYS A 58 -5.15 -14.47 18.92
C LYS A 58 -5.97 -13.34 18.29
N ASP A 59 -7.23 -13.29 18.62
CA ASP A 59 -8.15 -12.25 18.18
C ASP A 59 -8.79 -11.54 19.38
N PRO A 60 -8.03 -10.68 20.10
CA PRO A 60 -8.52 -10.02 21.30
C PRO A 60 -9.70 -9.06 21.01
N THR A 61 -9.87 -8.64 19.76
CA THR A 61 -10.97 -7.76 19.35
C THR A 61 -12.19 -8.53 18.87
N GLY A 62 -12.05 -9.82 18.59
CA GLY A 62 -13.09 -10.66 18.02
C GLY A 62 -13.52 -10.30 16.60
N VAL A 63 -12.76 -9.42 15.92
CA VAL A 63 -13.13 -8.87 14.59
C VAL A 63 -12.81 -9.82 13.44
N LEU A 64 -11.79 -10.67 13.59
CA LEU A 64 -11.32 -11.56 12.51
C LEU A 64 -12.34 -12.62 12.07
N TRP A 65 -13.31 -12.97 12.94
CA TRP A 65 -14.19 -14.15 12.76
C TRP A 65 -15.65 -13.85 13.02
N HIS A 66 -16.11 -12.69 12.63
CA HIS A 66 -17.53 -12.36 12.73
C HIS A 66 -18.35 -13.07 11.65
N ASN A 67 -19.45 -13.65 12.09
CA ASN A 67 -20.55 -13.96 11.19
C ASN A 67 -21.18 -12.62 10.77
N PHE A 68 -20.84 -12.14 9.57
CA PHE A 68 -21.23 -10.83 9.06
C PHE A 68 -22.75 -10.68 8.78
N ILE A 69 -23.55 -11.72 8.93
CA ILE A 69 -25.00 -11.67 8.63
C ILE A 69 -25.73 -10.67 9.51
N ASN A 70 -25.35 -10.54 10.80
CA ASN A 70 -25.95 -9.61 11.74
C ASN A 70 -24.89 -8.72 12.42
N TYR A 71 -23.72 -8.58 11.83
CA TYR A 71 -22.63 -7.82 12.43
C TYR A 71 -22.82 -6.31 12.23
N ASP A 72 -22.97 -5.58 13.31
CA ASP A 72 -22.95 -4.11 13.33
C ASP A 72 -21.56 -3.65 13.78
N SER A 73 -20.70 -3.32 12.82
CA SER A 73 -19.35 -2.85 13.11
C SER A 73 -19.34 -1.56 13.92
N LYS A 74 -20.33 -0.68 13.74
CA LYS A 74 -20.43 0.57 14.49
C LYS A 74 -20.70 0.32 15.96
N LYS A 75 -21.59 -0.63 16.26
CA LYS A 75 -21.93 -1.02 17.64
C LYS A 75 -20.74 -1.69 18.33
N GLU A 76 -20.07 -2.61 17.63
CA GLU A 76 -18.99 -3.45 18.21
C GLU A 76 -17.66 -2.70 18.32
N THR A 77 -17.30 -1.89 17.31
CA THR A 77 -15.98 -1.23 17.21
C THR A 77 -16.02 0.28 17.32
N GLY A 78 -17.19 0.89 17.20
CA GLY A 78 -17.37 2.33 17.07
C GLY A 78 -17.12 2.87 15.66
N TYR A 79 -16.76 2.01 14.70
CA TYR A 79 -16.38 2.40 13.34
C TYR A 79 -17.18 1.66 12.28
N VAL A 80 -17.22 2.24 11.08
CA VAL A 80 -17.80 1.60 9.91
C VAL A 80 -16.76 1.41 8.81
N GLY A 81 -16.94 0.37 8.01
CA GLY A 81 -16.12 0.10 6.83
C GLY A 81 -16.55 0.89 5.60
N MET A 82 -15.82 0.71 4.52
CA MET A 82 -16.13 1.26 3.19
C MET A 82 -16.54 0.14 2.24
N LYS A 83 -17.53 0.40 1.38
CA LYS A 83 -17.96 -0.52 0.33
C LYS A 83 -16.89 -0.63 -0.74
N ASN A 84 -16.54 -1.85 -1.13
CA ASN A 84 -15.67 -2.09 -2.27
C ASN A 84 -16.50 -2.00 -3.56
N GLN A 85 -16.00 -1.27 -4.56
CA GLN A 85 -16.65 -1.08 -5.86
C GLN A 85 -16.07 -2.00 -6.96
N GLY A 86 -15.42 -3.11 -6.57
CA GLY A 86 -14.69 -4.01 -7.45
C GLY A 86 -13.23 -4.11 -7.00
N ALA A 87 -12.31 -3.35 -7.59
CA ALA A 87 -10.88 -3.37 -7.23
C ALA A 87 -10.42 -2.11 -6.45
N THR A 88 -11.32 -1.42 -5.73
CA THR A 88 -11.02 -0.17 -5.01
C THR A 88 -10.50 -0.36 -3.58
N CYS A 89 -10.06 -1.57 -3.20
CA CYS A 89 -9.56 -1.86 -1.87
C CYS A 89 -8.33 -1.02 -1.48
N TYR A 90 -7.42 -0.74 -2.42
CA TYR A 90 -6.25 0.12 -2.22
C TYR A 90 -6.68 1.56 -1.83
N MET A 91 -7.66 2.12 -2.53
CA MET A 91 -8.24 3.43 -2.24
C MET A 91 -8.90 3.45 -0.86
N ASN A 92 -9.72 2.45 -0.55
CA ASN A 92 -10.40 2.36 0.74
C ASN A 92 -9.39 2.31 1.90
N SER A 93 -8.30 1.56 1.76
CA SER A 93 -7.24 1.47 2.78
C SER A 93 -6.56 2.82 3.02
N LEU A 94 -6.24 3.55 1.94
CA LEU A 94 -5.66 4.89 2.04
C LEU A 94 -6.63 5.87 2.69
N LEU A 95 -7.89 5.91 2.23
CA LEU A 95 -8.91 6.83 2.76
C LEU A 95 -9.19 6.58 4.25
N GLN A 96 -9.19 5.34 4.71
CA GLN A 96 -9.30 5.01 6.14
C GLN A 96 -8.09 5.56 6.91
N SER A 97 -6.87 5.39 6.41
CA SER A 97 -5.67 5.92 7.05
C SER A 97 -5.68 7.45 7.15
N LEU A 98 -6.11 8.12 6.08
CA LEU A 98 -6.25 9.58 6.03
C LEU A 98 -7.38 10.08 6.95
N PHE A 99 -8.49 9.36 7.03
CA PHE A 99 -9.59 9.67 7.95
C PHE A 99 -9.15 9.65 9.42
N PHE A 100 -8.34 8.68 9.81
CA PHE A 100 -7.81 8.58 11.18
C PHE A 100 -6.64 9.55 11.45
N THR A 101 -6.11 10.21 10.43
CA THR A 101 -5.16 11.32 10.59
C THR A 101 -5.95 12.60 10.92
N ASN A 102 -6.16 12.86 12.21
CA ASN A 102 -7.07 13.91 12.69
C ASN A 102 -6.79 15.30 12.11
N TYR A 103 -5.51 15.66 11.97
CA TYR A 103 -5.12 16.95 11.37
C TYR A 103 -5.58 17.03 9.90
N PHE A 104 -5.36 15.98 9.12
CA PHE A 104 -5.79 15.90 7.73
C PHE A 104 -7.30 16.00 7.61
N ARG A 105 -8.04 15.20 8.40
CA ARG A 105 -9.52 15.24 8.42
C ARG A 105 -10.05 16.63 8.75
N ARG A 106 -9.47 17.30 9.75
CA ARG A 106 -9.83 18.67 10.12
C ARG A 106 -9.59 19.64 8.97
N ALA A 107 -8.44 19.56 8.30
CA ALA A 107 -8.10 20.40 7.16
C ALA A 107 -9.09 20.20 6.00
N VAL A 108 -9.47 18.95 5.71
CA VAL A 108 -10.47 18.63 4.68
C VAL A 108 -11.82 19.31 5.00
N TYR A 109 -12.28 19.28 6.25
CA TYR A 109 -13.52 19.95 6.64
C TYR A 109 -13.45 21.49 6.60
N GLN A 110 -12.27 22.08 6.59
CA GLN A 110 -12.08 23.52 6.47
C GLN A 110 -12.08 24.04 5.03
N ILE A 111 -12.16 23.15 4.04
CA ILE A 111 -12.27 23.54 2.63
C ILE A 111 -13.71 24.02 2.37
N PRO A 112 -13.92 25.24 1.86
CA PRO A 112 -15.25 25.70 1.47
C PRO A 112 -15.75 24.94 0.25
N THR A 113 -16.92 24.32 0.34
CA THR A 113 -17.53 23.49 -0.71
C THR A 113 -19.02 23.75 -0.91
N GLU A 114 -19.52 24.88 -0.43
CA GLU A 114 -20.94 25.23 -0.41
C GLU A 114 -21.56 25.30 -1.81
N ASN A 115 -20.74 25.63 -2.80
CA ASN A 115 -21.17 25.75 -4.21
C ASN A 115 -20.69 24.56 -5.08
N ASP A 116 -20.09 23.54 -4.46
CA ASP A 116 -19.51 22.40 -5.18
C ASP A 116 -20.56 21.30 -5.42
N ILE A 117 -20.39 20.55 -6.52
CA ILE A 117 -21.16 19.35 -6.80
C ILE A 117 -20.32 18.12 -6.39
N PRO A 118 -20.87 17.16 -5.61
CA PRO A 118 -20.08 16.03 -5.10
C PRO A 118 -19.42 15.16 -6.15
N THR A 119 -20.03 15.03 -7.34
CA THR A 119 -19.49 14.23 -8.43
C THR A 119 -18.38 14.92 -9.21
N ASP A 120 -18.15 16.21 -8.99
CA ASP A 120 -17.20 17.04 -9.74
C ASP A 120 -16.10 17.62 -8.84
N SER A 121 -16.34 17.65 -7.52
CA SER A 121 -15.42 18.16 -6.52
C SER A 121 -14.89 17.04 -5.61
N VAL A 122 -13.60 16.74 -5.74
CA VAL A 122 -12.91 15.76 -4.89
C VAL A 122 -12.97 16.17 -3.42
N ALA A 123 -12.83 17.46 -3.11
CA ALA A 123 -12.89 17.96 -1.73
C ALA A 123 -14.27 17.71 -1.11
N TYR A 124 -15.33 18.05 -1.83
CA TYR A 124 -16.69 17.85 -1.32
C TYR A 124 -17.05 16.37 -1.20
N ALA A 125 -16.72 15.56 -2.21
CA ALA A 125 -16.95 14.12 -2.13
C ALA A 125 -16.20 13.48 -0.94
N LEU A 126 -14.96 13.92 -0.69
CA LEU A 126 -14.17 13.43 0.45
C LEU A 126 -14.76 13.87 1.80
N GLN A 127 -15.22 15.11 1.92
CA GLN A 127 -15.93 15.59 3.12
C GLN A 127 -17.16 14.72 3.39
N ARG A 128 -17.95 14.39 2.37
CA ARG A 128 -19.12 13.53 2.51
C ARG A 128 -18.76 12.11 2.96
N VAL A 129 -17.71 11.52 2.37
CA VAL A 129 -17.20 10.23 2.82
C VAL A 129 -16.76 10.27 4.28
N PHE A 130 -15.99 11.27 4.68
CA PHE A 130 -15.54 11.42 6.07
C PHE A 130 -16.70 11.65 7.04
N TYR A 131 -17.67 12.46 6.67
CA TYR A 131 -18.89 12.66 7.46
C TYR A 131 -19.66 11.35 7.64
N GLN A 132 -19.85 10.59 6.58
CA GLN A 132 -20.54 9.30 6.65
C GLN A 132 -19.76 8.27 7.49
N LEU A 133 -18.42 8.24 7.43
CA LEU A 133 -17.60 7.39 8.30
C LEU A 133 -17.81 7.72 9.80
N GLN A 134 -18.08 8.97 10.13
CA GLN A 134 -18.35 9.40 11.51
C GLN A 134 -19.78 9.07 11.96
N THR A 135 -20.78 9.25 11.10
CA THR A 135 -22.20 9.29 11.47
C THR A 135 -23.01 8.07 11.05
N SER A 136 -22.60 7.36 9.98
CA SER A 136 -23.32 6.20 9.47
C SER A 136 -23.21 4.98 10.40
N HIS A 137 -24.25 4.17 10.40
CA HIS A 137 -24.26 2.81 10.97
C HIS A 137 -24.02 1.72 9.92
N GLN A 138 -24.00 2.10 8.64
CA GLN A 138 -23.81 1.19 7.52
C GLN A 138 -22.48 1.48 6.79
N PRO A 139 -21.88 0.50 6.10
CA PRO A 139 -20.69 0.70 5.31
C PRO A 139 -20.86 1.83 4.29
N VAL A 140 -19.84 2.69 4.19
CA VAL A 140 -19.86 3.93 3.40
C VAL A 140 -19.49 3.66 1.94
N GLY A 141 -20.30 4.17 1.01
CA GLY A 141 -19.99 4.13 -0.42
C GLY A 141 -19.02 5.24 -0.84
N THR A 142 -18.19 4.97 -1.83
CA THR A 142 -17.20 5.92 -2.36
C THR A 142 -17.43 6.30 -3.83
N THR A 143 -18.63 6.02 -4.36
CA THR A 143 -18.95 6.23 -5.78
C THR A 143 -18.91 7.71 -6.19
N GLU A 144 -19.34 8.63 -5.33
CA GLU A 144 -19.24 10.07 -5.62
C GLU A 144 -17.78 10.51 -5.73
N LEU A 145 -16.93 10.00 -4.83
CA LEU A 145 -15.51 10.30 -4.84
C LEU A 145 -14.82 9.77 -6.11
N THR A 146 -15.07 8.52 -6.50
CA THR A 146 -14.50 7.98 -7.76
C THR A 146 -14.97 8.76 -8.98
N LYS A 147 -16.23 9.18 -9.04
CA LYS A 147 -16.74 10.03 -10.11
C LYS A 147 -16.05 11.40 -10.13
N SER A 148 -15.78 12.01 -8.99
CA SER A 148 -15.11 13.33 -8.92
C SER A 148 -13.67 13.31 -9.42
N PHE A 149 -13.04 12.13 -9.50
CA PHE A 149 -11.76 11.93 -10.20
C PHE A 149 -11.92 11.76 -11.71
N GLY A 150 -13.13 11.70 -12.23
CA GLY A 150 -13.44 11.42 -13.62
C GLY A 150 -13.41 9.93 -13.97
N TRP A 151 -13.39 9.06 -12.96
CA TRP A 151 -13.37 7.62 -13.19
C TRP A 151 -14.72 7.11 -13.65
N LYS A 152 -14.70 6.32 -14.73
CA LYS A 152 -15.87 5.57 -15.20
C LYS A 152 -16.03 4.29 -14.38
N SER A 153 -17.20 3.66 -14.46
CA SER A 153 -17.47 2.41 -13.75
C SER A 153 -16.44 1.30 -14.07
N LEU A 154 -15.91 1.27 -15.27
CA LEU A 154 -14.88 0.30 -15.69
C LEU A 154 -13.54 0.53 -14.95
N ASP A 155 -13.18 1.77 -14.65
CA ASP A 155 -11.92 2.10 -13.98
C ASP A 155 -11.90 1.56 -12.54
N SER A 156 -13.07 1.41 -11.90
CA SER A 156 -13.19 0.82 -10.55
C SER A 156 -12.81 -0.66 -10.48
N PHE A 157 -12.75 -1.35 -11.63
CA PHE A 157 -12.32 -2.75 -11.71
C PHE A 157 -10.82 -2.90 -11.98
N LEU A 158 -10.12 -1.79 -12.24
CA LEU A 158 -8.66 -1.78 -12.40
C LEU A 158 -8.01 -1.43 -11.06
N GLN A 159 -6.94 -2.14 -10.73
CA GLN A 159 -6.08 -1.76 -9.61
C GLN A 159 -5.11 -0.68 -10.09
N HIS A 160 -5.21 0.49 -9.46
CA HIS A 160 -4.26 1.59 -9.66
C HIS A 160 -3.18 1.58 -8.59
N ASP A 161 -2.06 2.24 -8.86
CA ASP A 161 -1.04 2.45 -7.84
C ASP A 161 -1.57 3.39 -6.75
N VAL A 162 -1.51 2.93 -5.50
CA VAL A 162 -1.99 3.71 -4.35
C VAL A 162 -1.20 4.99 -4.15
N GLN A 163 0.09 5.00 -4.50
CA GLN A 163 0.94 6.19 -4.43
C GLN A 163 0.49 7.24 -5.45
N GLU A 164 0.26 6.83 -6.69
CA GLU A 164 -0.27 7.71 -7.73
C GLU A 164 -1.61 8.31 -7.32
N PHE A 165 -2.53 7.46 -6.86
CA PHE A 165 -3.82 7.93 -6.34
C PHE A 165 -3.66 8.94 -5.19
N ASN A 166 -2.76 8.67 -4.23
CA ASN A 166 -2.51 9.56 -3.11
C ASN A 166 -1.97 10.92 -3.57
N ARG A 167 -1.07 10.94 -4.54
CA ARG A 167 -0.52 12.18 -5.12
C ARG A 167 -1.60 13.01 -5.79
N VAL A 168 -2.41 12.39 -6.65
CA VAL A 168 -3.51 13.09 -7.34
C VAL A 168 -4.55 13.61 -6.34
N LEU A 169 -4.87 12.82 -5.30
CA LEU A 169 -5.77 13.26 -4.23
C LEU A 169 -5.23 14.49 -3.51
N GLN A 170 -3.97 14.44 -3.07
CA GLN A 170 -3.34 15.56 -2.36
C GLN A 170 -3.25 16.81 -3.22
N GLU A 171 -2.85 16.70 -4.49
CA GLU A 171 -2.80 17.82 -5.44
C GLU A 171 -4.16 18.50 -5.61
N LYS A 172 -5.22 17.72 -5.85
CA LYS A 172 -6.58 18.28 -5.99
C LYS A 172 -7.07 18.97 -4.72
N LEU A 173 -6.74 18.42 -3.54
CA LEU A 173 -7.07 19.05 -2.27
C LEU A 173 -6.26 20.33 -2.04
N GLU A 174 -4.96 20.33 -2.32
CA GLU A 174 -4.09 21.48 -2.16
C GLU A 174 -4.55 22.68 -3.00
N ILE A 175 -4.93 22.42 -4.26
CA ILE A 175 -5.51 23.46 -5.14
C ILE A 175 -6.77 24.08 -4.48
N LYS A 176 -7.65 23.26 -3.91
CA LYS A 176 -8.88 23.73 -3.24
C LYS A 176 -8.61 24.38 -1.88
N MET A 177 -7.53 23.99 -1.20
CA MET A 177 -7.14 24.58 0.10
C MET A 177 -6.49 25.96 -0.05
N LYS A 178 -5.95 26.28 -1.20
CA LYS A 178 -5.20 27.52 -1.45
C LYS A 178 -6.06 28.76 -1.15
N GLY A 179 -5.54 29.66 -0.31
CA GLY A 179 -6.24 30.86 0.14
C GLY A 179 -7.35 30.63 1.16
N THR A 180 -7.53 29.43 1.68
CA THR A 180 -8.51 29.08 2.73
C THR A 180 -7.83 28.88 4.10
N ALA A 181 -8.60 28.64 5.14
CA ALA A 181 -8.08 28.27 6.46
C ALA A 181 -7.25 26.97 6.47
N ALA A 182 -7.40 26.13 5.46
CA ALA A 182 -6.66 24.88 5.27
C ALA A 182 -5.39 25.04 4.41
N ASP A 183 -5.07 26.24 3.95
CA ASP A 183 -3.91 26.49 3.08
C ASP A 183 -2.60 25.97 3.69
N GLY A 184 -1.81 25.25 2.88
CA GLY A 184 -0.55 24.63 3.28
C GLY A 184 -0.69 23.42 4.22
N ALA A 185 -1.91 22.92 4.51
CA ALA A 185 -2.10 21.80 5.42
C ALA A 185 -1.46 20.50 4.89
N ILE A 186 -1.51 20.26 3.59
CA ILE A 186 -0.88 19.10 2.93
C ILE A 186 0.64 19.15 3.14
N ASN A 187 1.25 20.31 2.84
CA ASN A 187 2.69 20.48 2.96
C ASN A 187 3.18 20.35 4.40
N ARG A 188 2.45 20.92 5.37
CA ARG A 188 2.79 20.78 6.80
C ARG A 188 2.75 19.34 7.29
N LEU A 189 1.90 18.50 6.69
CA LEU A 189 1.67 17.15 7.17
C LEU A 189 2.55 16.11 6.47
N PHE A 190 2.76 16.25 5.16
CA PHE A 190 3.34 15.20 4.32
C PHE A 190 4.67 15.57 3.65
N VAL A 191 5.08 16.84 3.66
CA VAL A 191 6.30 17.26 2.96
C VAL A 191 7.50 17.30 3.88
N GLY A 192 8.51 16.50 3.51
CA GLY A 192 9.83 16.54 4.09
C GLY A 192 10.84 17.29 3.20
N LYS A 193 12.06 17.44 3.69
CA LYS A 193 13.18 18.01 2.94
C LYS A 193 14.37 17.07 2.95
N MET A 194 15.00 16.91 1.80
CA MET A 194 16.24 16.20 1.65
C MET A 194 17.22 17.03 0.82
N LYS A 195 18.50 16.83 1.08
CA LYS A 195 19.61 17.42 0.35
C LYS A 195 20.27 16.34 -0.48
N SER A 196 20.23 16.48 -1.80
CA SER A 196 21.05 15.70 -2.71
C SER A 196 22.39 16.39 -2.87
N PHE A 197 23.49 15.66 -2.82
CA PHE A 197 24.82 16.22 -2.97
C PHE A 197 25.69 15.40 -3.91
N LEU A 198 26.65 16.12 -4.53
CA LEU A 198 27.77 15.60 -5.29
C LEU A 198 29.03 16.24 -4.73
N ARG A 199 29.93 15.44 -4.21
CA ARG A 199 31.19 15.90 -3.62
C ARG A 199 32.37 15.27 -4.35
N CYS A 200 33.23 16.08 -4.93
CA CYS A 200 34.45 15.60 -5.56
C CYS A 200 35.44 15.07 -4.53
N VAL A 201 36.12 13.96 -4.86
CA VAL A 201 37.09 13.32 -3.96
C VAL A 201 38.45 14.03 -4.01
N ASN A 202 38.88 14.43 -5.20
CA ASN A 202 40.23 14.90 -5.44
C ASN A 202 40.38 16.44 -5.48
N VAL A 203 39.27 17.17 -5.52
CA VAL A 203 39.23 18.64 -5.55
C VAL A 203 38.17 19.14 -4.58
N GLN A 204 38.37 20.36 -4.09
CA GLN A 204 37.43 20.98 -3.16
C GLN A 204 36.24 21.57 -3.94
N TYR A 205 35.35 20.70 -4.36
CA TYR A 205 34.12 21.06 -5.05
C TYR A 205 32.95 20.20 -4.55
N GLU A 206 31.88 20.86 -4.16
CA GLU A 206 30.63 20.23 -3.78
C GLU A 206 29.46 20.96 -4.47
N SER A 207 28.57 20.21 -5.11
CA SER A 207 27.28 20.68 -5.60
C SER A 207 26.19 20.04 -4.77
N ALA A 208 25.31 20.83 -4.22
CA ALA A 208 24.21 20.32 -3.39
C ALA A 208 22.91 21.07 -3.66
N ARG A 209 21.80 20.34 -3.59
CA ARG A 209 20.45 20.88 -3.79
C ARG A 209 19.51 20.34 -2.74
N SER A 210 18.80 21.23 -2.05
CA SER A 210 17.71 20.87 -1.17
C SER A 210 16.42 20.72 -1.98
N GLU A 211 15.70 19.63 -1.76
CA GLU A 211 14.47 19.28 -2.48
C GLU A 211 13.39 18.86 -1.49
N ASP A 212 12.16 19.17 -1.84
CA ASP A 212 11.00 18.68 -1.10
C ASP A 212 10.66 17.26 -1.55
N PHE A 213 10.28 16.37 -0.60
CA PHE A 213 9.77 15.04 -0.90
C PHE A 213 8.42 14.79 -0.22
N TYR A 214 7.56 14.04 -0.88
CA TYR A 214 6.21 13.66 -0.42
C TYR A 214 6.14 12.19 0.00
N ASP A 215 7.02 11.38 -0.51
CA ASP A 215 7.18 9.96 -0.21
C ASP A 215 8.64 9.53 -0.45
N ILE A 216 8.99 8.37 0.11
CA ILE A 216 10.29 7.73 -0.11
C ILE A 216 10.04 6.34 -0.67
N GLN A 217 10.65 6.04 -1.82
CA GLN A 217 10.57 4.75 -2.47
C GLN A 217 11.74 3.86 -2.05
N LEU A 218 11.47 2.86 -1.24
CA LEU A 218 12.47 1.98 -0.65
C LEU A 218 12.59 0.65 -1.41
N ASN A 219 13.82 0.24 -1.69
CA ASN A 219 14.11 -1.10 -2.15
C ASN A 219 13.86 -2.11 -1.03
N VAL A 220 13.22 -3.24 -1.34
CA VAL A 220 12.95 -4.32 -0.38
C VAL A 220 13.62 -5.64 -0.77
N LYS A 221 14.05 -5.77 -2.02
CA LYS A 221 14.75 -6.97 -2.50
C LYS A 221 16.08 -7.13 -1.77
N GLY A 222 16.25 -8.28 -1.11
CA GLY A 222 17.45 -8.57 -0.32
C GLY A 222 17.53 -7.88 1.04
N MET A 223 16.53 -7.07 1.41
CA MET A 223 16.50 -6.36 2.70
C MET A 223 15.71 -7.16 3.74
N LEU A 224 16.26 -7.29 4.94
CA LEU A 224 15.64 -8.04 6.04
C LEU A 224 14.59 -7.21 6.80
N ASN A 225 14.72 -5.90 6.78
CA ASN A 225 13.86 -4.98 7.52
C ASN A 225 13.89 -3.57 6.91
N LEU A 226 13.04 -2.71 7.43
CA LEU A 226 12.91 -1.32 6.97
C LEU A 226 14.19 -0.50 7.17
N GLU A 227 14.90 -0.72 8.25
CA GLU A 227 16.15 -0.02 8.56
C GLU A 227 17.20 -0.27 7.47
N GLN A 228 17.38 -1.53 7.04
CA GLN A 228 18.28 -1.84 5.93
C GLN A 228 17.86 -1.18 4.62
N SER A 229 16.57 -1.09 4.34
CA SER A 229 16.05 -0.38 3.15
C SER A 229 16.35 1.12 3.22
N PHE A 230 16.31 1.73 4.40
CA PHE A 230 16.73 3.12 4.58
C PHE A 230 18.23 3.30 4.43
N TRP A 231 19.05 2.40 4.98
CA TRP A 231 20.50 2.44 4.80
C TRP A 231 20.88 2.32 3.33
N ASP A 232 20.23 1.41 2.58
CA ASP A 232 20.41 1.28 1.13
C ASP A 232 20.05 2.58 0.40
N TYR A 233 18.94 3.22 0.79
CA TYR A 233 18.49 4.47 0.16
C TYR A 233 19.45 5.66 0.35
N ILE A 234 20.10 5.77 1.51
CA ILE A 234 21.03 6.87 1.82
C ILE A 234 22.50 6.53 1.54
N GLN A 235 22.76 5.31 1.03
CA GLN A 235 24.11 4.88 0.70
C GLN A 235 24.71 5.80 -0.36
N THR A 236 25.97 6.20 -0.13
CA THR A 236 26.72 7.04 -1.08
C THR A 236 27.17 6.20 -2.26
N GLU A 237 26.94 6.70 -3.46
CA GLU A 237 27.39 6.12 -4.73
C GLU A 237 28.68 6.81 -5.18
N MET A 238 29.68 6.01 -5.59
CA MET A 238 30.91 6.54 -6.19
C MET A 238 30.74 6.69 -7.71
N LEU A 239 30.99 7.88 -8.21
CA LEU A 239 31.03 8.20 -9.63
C LEU A 239 32.50 8.20 -10.08
N GLU A 240 32.94 7.11 -10.69
CA GLU A 240 34.32 6.92 -11.14
C GLU A 240 34.38 6.29 -12.55
N GLY A 241 35.59 6.21 -13.14
CA GLY A 241 35.78 5.64 -14.48
C GLY A 241 35.03 6.42 -15.55
N ASP A 242 34.13 5.76 -16.26
CA ASP A 242 33.32 6.36 -17.33
C ASP A 242 32.16 7.23 -16.78
N ASN A 243 31.84 7.10 -15.49
CA ASN A 243 30.75 7.81 -14.81
C ASN A 243 31.23 9.04 -14.02
N LYS A 244 32.45 9.54 -14.24
CA LYS A 244 32.98 10.71 -13.55
C LYS A 244 32.09 11.92 -13.69
N TYR A 245 32.00 12.68 -12.63
CA TYR A 245 31.24 13.95 -12.58
C TYR A 245 32.03 15.10 -13.22
N HIS A 246 31.36 15.87 -14.07
CA HIS A 246 31.95 17.08 -14.62
C HIS A 246 31.77 18.25 -13.64
N ALA A 247 32.83 18.53 -12.86
CA ALA A 247 32.87 19.67 -11.94
C ALA A 247 33.28 20.94 -12.67
N GLU A 248 32.50 21.99 -12.49
CA GLU A 248 32.77 23.29 -13.12
C GLU A 248 34.14 23.85 -12.69
N GLY A 249 34.97 24.18 -13.66
CA GLY A 249 36.33 24.64 -13.43
C GLY A 249 37.38 23.56 -13.13
N TYR A 250 36.99 22.28 -12.92
CA TYR A 250 37.88 21.18 -12.58
C TYR A 250 37.82 20.02 -13.55
N GLY A 251 36.89 20.03 -14.54
CA GLY A 251 36.70 18.94 -15.49
C GLY A 251 36.10 17.67 -14.87
N LEU A 252 36.42 16.53 -15.46
CA LEU A 252 35.93 15.21 -14.98
C LEU A 252 36.65 14.79 -13.69
N GLN A 253 35.88 14.61 -12.63
CA GLN A 253 36.36 14.22 -11.30
C GLN A 253 35.64 12.99 -10.77
N ASP A 254 36.35 12.18 -9.97
CA ASP A 254 35.72 11.18 -9.15
C ASP A 254 34.90 11.89 -8.05
N ALA A 255 33.66 11.47 -7.86
CA ALA A 255 32.76 12.16 -6.91
C ALA A 255 31.87 11.15 -6.15
N GLU A 256 31.56 11.50 -4.94
CA GLU A 256 30.52 10.85 -4.14
C GLU A 256 29.19 11.54 -4.41
N LYS A 257 28.16 10.73 -4.69
CA LYS A 257 26.77 11.19 -4.82
C LYS A 257 25.95 10.57 -3.70
N GLY A 258 25.16 11.36 -3.02
CA GLY A 258 24.32 10.87 -1.93
C GLY A 258 23.17 11.80 -1.61
N VAL A 259 22.36 11.35 -0.64
CA VAL A 259 21.23 12.10 -0.10
C VAL A 259 21.30 12.15 1.42
N VAL A 260 20.89 13.28 1.99
CA VAL A 260 20.77 13.49 3.43
C VAL A 260 19.38 14.04 3.72
N PHE A 261 18.65 13.44 4.65
CA PHE A 261 17.38 13.97 5.10
C PHE A 261 17.62 15.19 6.02
N GLU A 262 17.08 16.34 5.65
CA GLU A 262 17.14 17.57 6.44
C GLU A 262 15.95 17.66 7.40
N LYS A 263 14.76 17.22 6.94
CA LYS A 263 13.54 17.28 7.73
C LYS A 263 12.57 16.18 7.31
N PHE A 264 12.11 15.38 8.26
CA PHE A 264 11.00 14.46 8.05
C PHE A 264 9.65 15.15 8.26
N PRO A 265 8.60 14.76 7.48
CA PRO A 265 7.25 15.23 7.72
C PRO A 265 6.64 14.54 8.96
N PRO A 266 5.60 15.12 9.59
CA PRO A 266 4.86 14.46 10.67
C PRO A 266 4.25 13.11 10.28
N VAL A 267 3.83 12.96 9.02
CA VAL A 267 3.36 11.70 8.43
C VAL A 267 4.25 11.37 7.24
N LEU A 268 5.04 10.32 7.38
CA LEU A 268 5.97 9.85 6.37
C LEU A 268 5.31 8.75 5.53
N HIS A 269 5.25 8.95 4.22
CA HIS A 269 4.81 7.94 3.27
C HIS A 269 6.01 7.14 2.75
N LEU A 270 5.95 5.83 2.91
CA LEU A 270 6.95 4.90 2.40
C LEU A 270 6.33 4.00 1.35
N GLN A 271 6.86 4.04 0.14
CA GLN A 271 6.52 3.11 -0.91
C GLN A 271 7.56 1.99 -0.96
N LEU A 272 7.13 0.79 -0.67
CA LEU A 272 7.99 -0.39 -0.75
C LEU A 272 7.96 -0.94 -2.18
N LYS A 273 9.11 -0.95 -2.85
CA LYS A 273 9.25 -1.47 -4.22
C LYS A 273 9.16 -2.99 -4.22
N ARG A 274 7.94 -3.50 -4.20
CA ARG A 274 7.64 -4.95 -4.17
C ARG A 274 7.54 -5.58 -5.55
N PHE A 275 7.68 -4.80 -6.59
CA PHE A 275 7.59 -5.25 -7.97
C PHE A 275 8.83 -4.78 -8.74
N GLU A 276 9.38 -5.64 -9.56
CA GLU A 276 10.43 -5.32 -10.52
C GLU A 276 10.08 -5.89 -11.88
N TYR A 277 10.65 -5.30 -12.93
CA TYR A 277 10.47 -5.80 -14.29
C TYR A 277 11.42 -6.97 -14.53
N ASP A 278 10.84 -8.12 -14.86
CA ASP A 278 11.57 -9.33 -15.23
C ASP A 278 11.75 -9.33 -16.74
N LEU A 279 12.99 -9.11 -17.20
CA LEU A 279 13.33 -9.06 -18.63
C LEU A 279 13.15 -10.39 -19.34
N GLU A 280 13.26 -11.52 -18.63
CA GLU A 280 13.07 -12.85 -19.24
C GLU A 280 11.59 -13.15 -19.47
N LYS A 281 10.73 -12.69 -18.58
CA LYS A 281 9.28 -12.90 -18.65
C LYS A 281 8.53 -11.75 -19.33
N ASP A 282 9.23 -10.64 -19.62
CA ASP A 282 8.66 -9.41 -20.18
C ASP A 282 7.45 -8.89 -19.39
N MET A 283 7.54 -8.94 -18.05
CA MET A 283 6.45 -8.55 -17.17
C MET A 283 6.92 -8.09 -15.79
N MET A 284 6.07 -7.32 -15.09
CA MET A 284 6.28 -6.98 -13.70
C MET A 284 6.06 -8.21 -12.82
N VAL A 285 7.06 -8.56 -12.02
CA VAL A 285 6.99 -9.67 -11.05
C VAL A 285 7.08 -9.13 -9.62
N LYS A 286 6.39 -9.80 -8.73
CA LYS A 286 6.47 -9.51 -7.30
C LYS A 286 7.73 -10.16 -6.71
N ILE A 287 8.51 -9.38 -5.98
CA ILE A 287 9.72 -9.78 -5.28
C ILE A 287 9.47 -10.02 -3.79
#